data_fb1a04d1e207c785599fe1345026e0b8
#
_entry.id   fb1a04d1e207c785599fe1345026e0b8
#
_cell.length_a   1.000
_cell.length_b   1.000
_cell.length_c   1.000
_cell.angle_alpha   90.00
_cell.angle_beta   90.00
_cell.angle_gamma   90.00
#
_symmetry.space_group_name_H-M   'P 1'
#
loop_
_entity.id
_entity.type
_entity.pdbx_description
1 polymer ?
#
loop_
_entity_poly.entity_id
_entity_poly.type
_entity_poly.pdbx_seq_one_letter_code
_entity_poly.pdbx_strand_id
1 'polypeptide(L)'
;TYTNGSLAISADIRNFGKKAAKGYQMAYTLYANKLYSDENTPVANAVASATVNLVNPNETVEAEKAIMNVQSPNKWSAEFPYLYTLVAELKDKKGKTIETVSTTVGFRKVEIKDTPASADEFGLAGRYYYVNGKTVKLKGVNRHESNPAVGHAITREMMEKEVMLMKRATTNHVRNSPYPDDPYWYYLCN
;
A
#
# COMPACT_ATOMS: atom_id res chain seq x y z
N THR A 1 -6.34 15.02 -12.20
CA THR A 1 -5.73 14.19 -13.27
C THR A 1 -5.22 12.90 -12.67
N TYR A 2 -5.18 11.82 -13.45
CA TYR A 2 -4.64 10.52 -13.02
C TYR A 2 -3.20 10.31 -13.49
N THR A 3 -2.47 11.38 -13.77
CA THR A 3 -1.13 11.30 -14.37
C THR A 3 -0.07 11.08 -13.29
N ASN A 4 -0.02 11.95 -12.29
CA ASN A 4 1.00 11.90 -11.25
C ASN A 4 0.49 11.27 -9.97
N GLY A 5 1.42 10.76 -9.16
CA GLY A 5 1.16 10.25 -7.82
C GLY A 5 1.76 11.15 -6.75
N SER A 6 1.16 11.16 -5.57
CA SER A 6 1.70 11.79 -4.39
C SER A 6 1.62 10.82 -3.22
N LEU A 7 2.72 10.64 -2.51
CA LEU A 7 2.83 9.80 -1.33
C LEU A 7 3.08 10.68 -0.11
N ALA A 8 2.12 10.72 0.79
CA ALA A 8 2.28 11.36 2.10
C ALA A 8 2.73 10.30 3.10
N ILE A 9 3.83 10.58 3.79
CA ILE A 9 4.49 9.63 4.68
C ILE A 9 4.54 10.24 6.07
N SER A 10 4.09 9.49 7.08
CA SER A 10 4.33 9.77 8.50
C SER A 10 4.96 8.55 9.15
N ALA A 11 5.73 8.77 10.21
CA ALA A 11 6.38 7.71 10.95
C ALA A 11 6.38 8.05 12.45
N ASP A 12 5.99 7.08 13.27
CA ASP A 12 6.09 7.17 14.72
C ASP A 12 7.43 6.60 15.18
N ILE A 13 8.18 7.43 15.90
CA ILE A 13 9.50 7.07 16.42
C ILE A 13 9.42 6.91 17.93
N ARG A 14 9.72 5.71 18.42
CA ARG A 14 9.75 5.42 19.84
C ARG A 14 11.18 5.25 20.36
N ASN A 15 11.48 5.90 21.47
CA ASN A 15 12.79 5.79 22.11
C ASN A 15 12.74 4.76 23.26
N PHE A 16 13.34 3.60 23.04
CA PHE A 16 13.50 2.55 24.07
C PHE A 16 14.76 2.72 24.90
N GLY A 17 15.58 3.73 24.61
CA GLY A 17 16.82 4.02 25.32
C GLY A 17 16.59 4.72 26.66
N LYS A 18 17.64 4.83 27.44
CA LYS A 18 17.65 5.52 28.77
C LYS A 18 17.94 7.02 28.66
N LYS A 19 18.31 7.53 27.50
CA LYS A 19 18.64 8.94 27.25
C LYS A 19 17.76 9.50 26.14
N ALA A 20 17.50 10.81 26.20
CA ALA A 20 16.77 11.50 25.14
C ALA A 20 17.53 11.43 23.79
N ALA A 21 16.80 11.14 22.72
CA ALA A 21 17.30 11.11 21.36
C ALA A 21 17.02 12.47 20.67
N LYS A 22 18.06 13.07 20.08
CA LYS A 22 17.98 14.38 19.41
C LYS A 22 18.78 14.42 18.13
N GLY A 23 18.23 15.11 17.10
CA GLY A 23 18.92 15.33 15.83
C GLY A 23 18.87 14.11 14.91
N TYR A 24 17.83 13.30 15.04
CA TYR A 24 17.57 12.19 14.14
C TYR A 24 16.77 12.68 12.93
N GLN A 25 16.87 11.95 11.82
CA GLN A 25 16.13 12.20 10.59
C GLN A 25 15.59 10.90 10.04
N MET A 26 14.40 10.96 9.46
CA MET A 26 13.90 9.93 8.55
C MET A 26 14.34 10.27 7.13
N ALA A 27 14.84 9.29 6.41
CA ALA A 27 15.09 9.35 4.97
C ALA A 27 14.23 8.30 4.27
N TYR A 28 13.58 8.71 3.19
CA TYR A 28 12.67 7.86 2.43
C TYR A 28 13.14 7.75 0.99
N THR A 29 13.15 6.52 0.47
CA THR A 29 13.49 6.23 -0.93
C THR A 29 12.45 5.28 -1.50
N LEU A 30 11.95 5.59 -2.69
CA LEU A 30 10.99 4.75 -3.39
C LEU A 30 11.68 3.94 -4.47
N TYR A 31 11.40 2.65 -4.51
CA TYR A 31 11.88 1.71 -5.51
C TYR A 31 10.71 1.19 -6.34
N ALA A 32 10.88 1.19 -7.66
CA ALA A 32 9.95 0.56 -8.59
C ALA A 32 10.23 -0.95 -8.62
N ASN A 33 9.22 -1.74 -8.32
CA ASN A 33 9.34 -3.20 -8.38
C ASN A 33 9.07 -3.68 -9.81
N LYS A 34 9.78 -4.69 -10.24
CA LYS A 34 9.49 -5.37 -11.50
C LYS A 34 8.40 -6.41 -11.26
N LEU A 35 7.33 -6.38 -12.03
CA LEU A 35 6.26 -7.36 -11.91
C LEU A 35 6.80 -8.79 -12.08
N TYR A 36 6.39 -9.67 -11.19
CA TYR A 36 6.76 -11.10 -11.17
C TYR A 36 8.28 -11.37 -11.02
N SER A 37 8.99 -10.46 -10.35
CA SER A 37 10.43 -10.56 -10.10
C SER A 37 10.75 -9.88 -8.76
N ASP A 38 11.84 -10.30 -8.13
CA ASP A 38 12.39 -9.66 -6.93
C ASP A 38 13.25 -8.43 -7.25
N GLU A 39 13.41 -8.10 -8.54
CA GLU A 39 14.18 -6.94 -8.98
C GLU A 39 13.44 -5.65 -8.68
N ASN A 40 14.18 -4.66 -8.19
CA ASN A 40 13.69 -3.31 -8.00
C ASN A 40 14.74 -2.28 -8.39
N THR A 41 14.29 -1.08 -8.76
CA THR A 41 15.16 0.04 -9.14
C THR A 41 14.72 1.32 -8.44
N PRO A 42 15.66 2.17 -7.97
CA PRO A 42 15.30 3.46 -7.40
C PRO A 42 14.49 4.30 -8.41
N VAL A 43 13.40 4.88 -7.97
CA VAL A 43 12.63 5.83 -8.79
C VAL A 43 13.35 7.16 -8.78
N ALA A 44 13.65 7.71 -9.96
CA ALA A 44 14.34 8.97 -10.10
C ALA A 44 13.62 10.10 -9.33
N ASN A 45 14.34 10.84 -8.52
CA ASN A 45 13.85 11.96 -7.70
C ASN A 45 12.74 11.60 -6.69
N ALA A 46 12.44 10.33 -6.48
CA ALA A 46 11.47 9.87 -5.47
C ALA A 46 12.17 9.61 -4.13
N VAL A 47 12.69 10.69 -3.54
CA VAL A 47 13.31 10.73 -2.22
C VAL A 47 12.67 11.84 -1.39
N ALA A 48 12.59 11.63 -0.10
CA ALA A 48 12.11 12.62 0.86
C ALA A 48 12.82 12.45 2.20
N SER A 49 12.76 13.46 3.03
CA SER A 49 13.27 13.40 4.40
C SER A 49 12.34 14.10 5.36
N ALA A 50 12.40 13.72 6.62
CA ALA A 50 11.62 14.33 7.68
C ALA A 50 12.47 14.45 8.96
N THR A 51 12.33 15.57 9.66
CA THR A 51 12.98 15.77 10.96
C THR A 51 12.27 14.97 12.03
N VAL A 52 13.06 14.37 12.91
CA VAL A 52 12.55 13.75 14.14
C VAL A 52 12.85 14.69 15.30
N ASN A 53 11.80 15.17 15.94
CA ASN A 53 11.93 16.02 17.12
C ASN A 53 12.57 15.26 18.29
N LEU A 54 12.88 15.98 19.39
CA LEU A 54 13.40 15.37 20.60
C LEU A 54 12.44 14.26 21.09
N VAL A 55 12.98 13.06 21.28
CA VAL A 55 12.23 11.91 21.79
C VAL A 55 12.82 11.49 23.15
N ASN A 56 12.07 11.72 24.21
CA ASN A 56 12.49 11.33 25.56
C ASN A 56 12.43 9.80 25.75
N PRO A 57 13.09 9.25 26.78
CA PRO A 57 13.00 7.83 27.08
C PRO A 57 11.54 7.36 27.22
N ASN A 58 11.20 6.24 26.57
CA ASN A 58 9.86 5.66 26.51
C ASN A 58 8.78 6.51 25.82
N GLU A 59 9.14 7.64 25.24
CA GLU A 59 8.24 8.48 24.46
C GLU A 59 8.13 7.98 23.01
N THR A 60 6.96 8.26 22.41
CA THR A 60 6.72 8.10 20.97
C THR A 60 6.40 9.48 20.40
N VAL A 61 7.09 9.86 19.34
CA VAL A 61 6.90 11.15 18.64
C VAL A 61 6.68 10.87 17.16
N GLU A 62 5.70 11.53 16.56
CA GLU A 62 5.53 11.52 15.10
C GLU A 62 6.61 12.40 14.46
N ALA A 63 7.34 11.84 13.48
CA ALA A 63 8.26 12.62 12.64
C ALA A 63 7.48 13.63 11.79
N GLU A 64 8.13 14.70 11.35
CA GLU A 64 7.52 15.64 10.41
C GLU A 64 7.01 14.92 9.17
N LYS A 65 5.86 15.35 8.67
CA LYS A 65 5.24 14.74 7.50
C LYS A 65 6.06 14.99 6.25
N ALA A 66 6.45 13.91 5.56
CA ALA A 66 7.12 13.99 4.28
C ALA A 66 6.13 13.81 3.13
N ILE A 67 6.36 14.54 2.04
CA ILE A 67 5.58 14.40 0.81
C ILE A 67 6.54 14.09 -0.34
N MET A 68 6.24 13.01 -1.06
CA MET A 68 6.99 12.57 -2.23
C MET A 68 6.08 12.59 -3.44
N ASN A 69 6.45 13.37 -4.46
CA ASN A 69 5.72 13.44 -5.72
C ASN A 69 6.40 12.55 -6.75
N VAL A 70 5.63 11.67 -7.36
CA VAL A 70 6.10 10.72 -8.38
C VAL A 70 5.42 11.04 -9.70
N GLN A 71 6.23 11.34 -10.72
CA GLN A 71 5.72 11.63 -12.04
C GLN A 71 5.37 10.35 -12.79
N SER A 72 4.17 10.30 -13.34
CA SER A 72 3.66 9.20 -14.18
C SER A 72 3.96 7.80 -13.62
N PRO A 73 3.65 7.51 -12.33
CA PRO A 73 3.91 6.19 -11.79
C PRO A 73 3.08 5.12 -12.51
N ASN A 74 3.63 3.92 -12.59
CA ASN A 74 2.84 2.74 -12.93
C ASN A 74 1.72 2.58 -11.91
N LYS A 75 0.48 2.52 -12.40
CA LYS A 75 -0.70 2.47 -11.52
C LYS A 75 -1.07 1.03 -11.21
N TRP A 76 -1.48 0.82 -9.98
CA TRP A 76 -2.03 -0.45 -9.56
C TRP A 76 -3.45 -0.63 -10.11
N SER A 77 -3.75 -1.79 -10.66
CA SER A 77 -5.10 -2.29 -10.90
C SER A 77 -5.15 -3.79 -10.60
N ALA A 78 -6.35 -4.37 -10.51
CA ALA A 78 -6.50 -5.81 -10.26
C ALA A 78 -5.87 -6.68 -11.38
N GLU A 79 -5.79 -6.16 -12.60
CA GLU A 79 -5.14 -6.81 -13.76
C GLU A 79 -3.63 -6.60 -13.77
N PHE A 80 -3.18 -5.43 -13.34
CA PHE A 80 -1.77 -5.04 -13.25
C PHE A 80 -1.47 -4.49 -11.85
N PRO A 81 -1.24 -5.37 -10.85
CA PRO A 81 -1.02 -4.98 -9.47
C PRO A 81 0.40 -4.44 -9.26
N TYR A 82 0.70 -3.29 -9.89
CA TYR A 82 2.02 -2.70 -9.83
C TYR A 82 2.28 -2.05 -8.48
N LEU A 83 3.32 -2.51 -7.81
CA LEU A 83 3.73 -2.03 -6.49
C LEU A 83 5.11 -1.39 -6.55
N TYR A 84 5.34 -0.53 -5.59
CA TYR A 84 6.61 0.08 -5.26
C TYR A 84 7.02 -0.35 -3.86
N THR A 85 8.31 -0.34 -3.57
CA THR A 85 8.84 -0.52 -2.22
C THR A 85 9.29 0.83 -1.68
N LEU A 86 8.65 1.30 -0.63
CA LEU A 86 9.11 2.44 0.15
C LEU A 86 10.09 1.93 1.21
N VAL A 87 11.32 2.42 1.16
CA VAL A 87 12.33 2.19 2.18
C VAL A 87 12.44 3.43 3.05
N ALA A 88 12.28 3.24 4.36
CA ALA A 88 12.43 4.29 5.37
C ALA A 88 13.62 3.97 6.26
N GLU A 89 14.55 4.91 6.36
CA GLU A 89 15.75 4.80 7.18
C GLU A 89 15.72 5.84 8.30
N LEU A 90 15.87 5.40 9.54
CA LEU A 90 16.14 6.29 10.66
C LEU A 90 17.64 6.54 10.72
N LYS A 91 18.05 7.80 10.60
CA LYS A 91 19.46 8.23 10.66
C LYS A 91 19.76 9.05 11.92
N ASP A 92 20.89 8.80 12.50
CA ASP A 92 21.38 9.60 13.64
C ASP A 92 21.91 10.97 13.18
N LYS A 93 22.29 11.82 14.15
CA LYS A 93 22.85 13.15 13.90
C LYS A 93 24.14 13.17 13.07
N LYS A 94 24.79 12.02 12.85
CA LYS A 94 25.97 11.87 12.01
C LYS A 94 25.64 11.32 10.63
N GLY A 95 24.35 11.08 10.33
CA GLY A 95 23.89 10.50 9.09
C GLY A 95 24.01 8.97 9.01
N LYS A 96 24.40 8.31 10.10
CA LYS A 96 24.46 6.85 10.14
C LYS A 96 23.06 6.27 10.27
N THR A 97 22.72 5.30 9.40
CA THR A 97 21.48 4.54 9.49
C THR A 97 21.47 3.66 10.74
N ILE A 98 20.44 3.83 11.56
CA ILE A 98 20.22 3.10 12.81
C ILE A 98 19.23 1.97 12.60
N GLU A 99 18.17 2.23 11.84
CA GLU A 99 17.10 1.29 11.56
C GLU A 99 16.61 1.49 10.13
N THR A 100 16.21 0.40 9.49
CA THR A 100 15.62 0.42 8.16
C THR A 100 14.36 -0.43 8.17
N VAL A 101 13.26 0.14 7.69
CA VAL A 101 12.00 -0.56 7.48
C VAL A 101 11.55 -0.36 6.03
N SER A 102 10.79 -1.32 5.50
CA SER A 102 10.23 -1.19 4.17
C SER A 102 8.75 -1.60 4.16
N THR A 103 8.01 -0.98 3.24
CA THR A 103 6.61 -1.34 2.98
C THR A 103 6.32 -1.21 1.50
N THR A 104 5.34 -1.97 1.02
CA THR A 104 4.86 -1.86 -0.36
C THR A 104 3.78 -0.80 -0.48
N VAL A 105 3.79 -0.05 -1.57
CA VAL A 105 2.80 0.98 -1.88
C VAL A 105 2.36 0.87 -3.34
N GLY A 106 1.08 1.09 -3.61
CA GLY A 106 0.54 1.12 -4.96
C GLY A 106 -0.14 2.46 -5.26
N PHE A 107 0.13 3.05 -6.41
CA PHE A 107 -0.51 4.28 -6.83
C PHE A 107 -1.84 3.96 -7.51
N ARG A 108 -2.94 4.25 -6.83
CA ARG A 108 -4.30 4.09 -7.36
C ARG A 108 -5.24 5.15 -6.82
N LYS A 109 -6.26 5.46 -7.59
CA LYS A 109 -7.40 6.27 -7.15
C LYS A 109 -8.67 5.47 -7.35
N VAL A 110 -9.41 5.26 -6.28
CA VAL A 110 -10.71 4.58 -6.26
C VAL A 110 -11.78 5.64 -6.03
N GLU A 111 -12.83 5.63 -6.84
CA GLU A 111 -13.93 6.59 -6.76
C GLU A 111 -15.27 5.92 -7.07
N ILE A 112 -16.32 6.41 -6.43
CA ILE A 112 -17.70 6.10 -6.81
C ILE A 112 -18.31 7.40 -7.31
N LYS A 113 -18.78 7.41 -8.57
CA LYS A 113 -19.28 8.62 -9.22
C LYS A 113 -20.63 8.38 -9.88
N ASP A 114 -21.48 9.38 -9.82
CA ASP A 114 -22.65 9.48 -10.67
C ASP A 114 -22.17 9.78 -12.11
N THR A 115 -22.58 8.93 -13.03
CA THR A 115 -22.12 8.94 -14.43
C THR A 115 -23.34 9.16 -15.33
N PRO A 116 -23.37 10.24 -16.14
CA PRO A 116 -24.44 10.46 -17.09
C PRO A 116 -24.37 9.44 -18.24
N ALA A 117 -25.50 9.16 -18.89
CA ALA A 117 -25.59 8.24 -20.01
C ALA A 117 -24.57 8.56 -21.14
N SER A 118 -24.30 9.83 -21.37
CA SER A 118 -23.32 10.29 -22.38
C SER A 118 -21.87 9.95 -22.07
N ALA A 119 -21.56 9.58 -20.81
CA ALA A 119 -20.21 9.22 -20.37
C ALA A 119 -20.06 7.73 -20.06
N ASP A 120 -21.11 6.94 -20.28
CA ASP A 120 -21.10 5.50 -20.09
C ASP A 120 -20.98 4.75 -21.42
N GLU A 121 -20.19 3.69 -21.43
CA GLU A 121 -19.94 2.84 -22.61
C GLU A 121 -21.24 2.25 -23.22
N PHE A 122 -22.23 1.95 -22.36
CA PHE A 122 -23.52 1.36 -22.77
C PHE A 122 -24.65 2.39 -22.83
N GLY A 123 -24.35 3.69 -22.66
CA GLY A 123 -25.36 4.74 -22.65
C GLY A 123 -26.32 4.71 -21.46
N LEU A 124 -25.92 4.13 -20.34
CA LEU A 124 -26.71 4.01 -19.14
C LEU A 124 -26.23 5.02 -18.07
N ALA A 125 -27.14 5.88 -17.61
CA ALA A 125 -26.87 6.69 -16.44
C ALA A 125 -26.85 5.82 -15.18
N GLY A 126 -25.93 6.07 -14.26
CA GLY A 126 -25.84 5.29 -13.02
C GLY A 126 -24.69 5.73 -12.12
N ARG A 127 -24.57 5.05 -10.99
CA ARG A 127 -23.51 5.24 -10.04
C ARG A 127 -22.50 4.10 -10.17
N TYR A 128 -21.30 4.43 -10.63
CA TYR A 128 -20.29 3.43 -11.00
C TYR A 128 -19.02 3.53 -10.12
N TYR A 129 -18.35 2.38 -10.03
CA TYR A 129 -17.06 2.22 -9.39
C TYR A 129 -15.93 2.47 -10.40
N TYR A 130 -14.99 3.34 -10.04
CA TYR A 130 -13.87 3.72 -10.89
C TYR A 130 -12.54 3.37 -10.22
N VAL A 131 -11.60 2.85 -11.00
CA VAL A 131 -10.20 2.72 -10.63
C VAL A 131 -9.35 3.47 -11.66
N ASN A 132 -8.57 4.42 -11.20
CA ASN A 132 -7.71 5.28 -12.03
C ASN A 132 -8.48 5.96 -13.19
N GLY A 133 -9.72 6.35 -12.94
CA GLY A 133 -10.58 7.04 -13.91
C GLY A 133 -11.27 6.15 -14.94
N LYS A 134 -11.10 4.83 -14.85
CA LYS A 134 -11.84 3.85 -15.68
C LYS A 134 -12.91 3.16 -14.85
N THR A 135 -14.09 2.95 -15.43
CA THR A 135 -15.14 2.16 -14.80
C THR A 135 -14.70 0.72 -14.64
N VAL A 136 -15.01 0.13 -13.50
CA VAL A 136 -14.69 -1.26 -13.19
C VAL A 136 -15.96 -1.99 -12.77
N LYS A 137 -16.27 -3.07 -13.45
CA LYS A 137 -17.31 -4.01 -13.01
C LYS A 137 -16.70 -4.93 -11.95
N LEU A 138 -17.22 -4.86 -10.73
CA LEU A 138 -16.79 -5.72 -9.64
C LEU A 138 -17.29 -7.15 -9.88
N LYS A 139 -16.36 -8.06 -10.15
CA LYS A 139 -16.57 -9.50 -10.25
C LYS A 139 -16.01 -10.12 -8.99
N GLY A 140 -16.86 -10.30 -7.98
CA GLY A 140 -16.41 -10.58 -6.64
C GLY A 140 -17.06 -11.78 -5.99
N VAL A 141 -16.46 -12.18 -4.90
CA VAL A 141 -16.94 -13.23 -4.00
C VAL A 141 -16.99 -12.71 -2.56
N ASN A 142 -17.81 -13.34 -1.73
CA ASN A 142 -17.71 -13.18 -0.27
C ASN A 142 -16.77 -14.26 0.26
N ARG A 143 -15.89 -13.87 1.19
CA ARG A 143 -14.95 -14.76 1.85
C ARG A 143 -15.17 -14.75 3.36
N HIS A 144 -15.21 -15.93 3.94
CA HIS A 144 -14.98 -16.15 5.36
C HIS A 144 -13.60 -16.77 5.55
N GLU A 145 -12.85 -16.33 6.56
CA GLU A 145 -11.60 -16.96 6.94
C GLU A 145 -11.87 -18.25 7.70
N SER A 146 -12.30 -19.27 6.96
CA SER A 146 -12.66 -20.57 7.54
C SER A 146 -12.42 -21.72 6.54
N ASN A 147 -12.08 -22.89 7.10
CA ASN A 147 -11.87 -24.11 6.34
C ASN A 147 -12.52 -25.29 7.09
N PRO A 148 -13.19 -26.24 6.41
CA PRO A 148 -13.85 -27.37 7.06
C PRO A 148 -12.96 -28.23 7.93
N ALA A 149 -11.66 -28.32 7.63
CA ALA A 149 -10.73 -29.18 8.36
C ALA A 149 -10.10 -28.49 9.59
N VAL A 150 -9.93 -27.17 9.56
CA VAL A 150 -9.16 -26.44 10.60
C VAL A 150 -9.93 -25.27 11.22
N GLY A 151 -11.19 -25.07 10.84
CA GLY A 151 -11.99 -23.95 11.34
C GLY A 151 -11.38 -22.60 10.91
N HIS A 152 -11.12 -21.71 11.86
CA HIS A 152 -10.51 -20.39 11.61
C HIS A 152 -8.97 -20.39 11.64
N ALA A 153 -8.31 -21.54 11.85
CA ALA A 153 -6.85 -21.64 11.84
C ALA A 153 -6.31 -21.80 10.41
N ILE A 154 -6.57 -20.80 9.57
CA ILE A 154 -6.17 -20.80 8.15
C ILE A 154 -4.67 -20.58 8.03
N THR A 155 -3.99 -21.42 7.24
CA THR A 155 -2.55 -21.27 6.96
C THR A 155 -2.31 -20.33 5.78
N ARG A 156 -1.06 -19.85 5.64
CA ARG A 156 -0.65 -19.02 4.51
C ARG A 156 -0.85 -19.73 3.16
N GLU A 157 -0.49 -21.01 3.10
CA GLU A 157 -0.65 -21.82 1.89
C GLU A 157 -2.13 -21.97 1.48
N MET A 158 -3.04 -22.02 2.46
CA MET A 158 -4.49 -22.03 2.17
C MET A 158 -4.92 -20.69 1.57
N MET A 159 -4.49 -19.56 2.12
CA MET A 159 -4.79 -18.22 1.59
C MET A 159 -4.24 -18.03 0.17
N GLU A 160 -2.99 -18.44 -0.08
CA GLU A 160 -2.36 -18.39 -1.40
C GLU A 160 -3.16 -19.20 -2.43
N LYS A 161 -3.58 -20.42 -2.05
CA LYS A 161 -4.41 -21.27 -2.90
C LYS A 161 -5.75 -20.61 -3.23
N GLU A 162 -6.41 -19.98 -2.26
CA GLU A 162 -7.67 -19.26 -2.44
C GLU A 162 -7.50 -18.10 -3.44
N VAL A 163 -6.46 -17.26 -3.25
CA VAL A 163 -6.17 -16.15 -4.17
C VAL A 163 -5.90 -16.67 -5.58
N MET A 164 -5.11 -17.74 -5.72
CA MET A 164 -4.83 -18.35 -7.03
C MET A 164 -6.11 -18.87 -7.72
N LEU A 165 -7.02 -19.49 -6.98
CA LEU A 165 -8.32 -19.93 -7.52
C LEU A 165 -9.18 -18.74 -7.96
N MET A 166 -9.23 -17.67 -7.16
CA MET A 166 -9.96 -16.44 -7.50
C MET A 166 -9.38 -15.77 -8.74
N LYS A 167 -8.05 -15.68 -8.86
CA LYS A 167 -7.39 -15.14 -10.05
C LYS A 167 -7.69 -15.98 -11.30
N ARG A 168 -7.64 -17.29 -11.22
CA ARG A 168 -8.04 -18.19 -12.33
C ARG A 168 -9.49 -18.03 -12.74
N ALA A 169 -10.39 -17.70 -11.79
CA ALA A 169 -11.78 -17.38 -12.03
C ALA A 169 -12.02 -15.93 -12.48
N THR A 170 -10.97 -15.16 -12.78
CA THR A 170 -11.03 -13.74 -13.16
C THR A 170 -11.73 -12.83 -12.13
N THR A 171 -11.69 -13.21 -10.86
CA THR A 171 -12.18 -12.40 -9.75
C THR A 171 -11.29 -11.18 -9.55
N ASN A 172 -11.89 -10.00 -9.44
CA ASN A 172 -11.18 -8.75 -9.21
C ASN A 172 -11.60 -8.02 -7.92
N HIS A 173 -12.45 -8.65 -7.13
CA HIS A 173 -12.96 -8.11 -5.87
C HIS A 173 -13.28 -9.22 -4.89
N VAL A 174 -12.91 -9.02 -3.62
CA VAL A 174 -13.28 -9.92 -2.52
C VAL A 174 -13.88 -9.09 -1.40
N ARG A 175 -15.07 -9.48 -0.93
CA ARG A 175 -15.64 -8.93 0.27
C ARG A 175 -15.31 -9.83 1.45
N ASN A 176 -14.49 -9.35 2.36
CA ASN A 176 -14.28 -10.01 3.63
C ASN A 176 -15.57 -9.97 4.46
N SER A 177 -15.93 -11.08 5.06
CA SER A 177 -17.08 -11.17 5.98
C SER A 177 -16.78 -10.45 7.29
N PRO A 178 -17.72 -10.20 8.19
CA PRO A 178 -17.81 -9.03 9.09
C PRO A 178 -16.67 -8.84 10.09
N TYR A 179 -15.57 -9.53 9.94
CA TYR A 179 -14.36 -9.41 10.76
C TYR A 179 -13.12 -9.19 9.88
N PRO A 180 -12.05 -8.55 10.40
CA PRO A 180 -10.76 -8.47 9.72
C PRO A 180 -10.16 -9.85 9.53
N ASP A 181 -9.62 -10.11 8.35
CA ASP A 181 -8.85 -11.31 8.04
C ASP A 181 -7.39 -11.16 8.54
N ASP A 182 -6.61 -12.23 8.47
CA ASP A 182 -5.17 -12.21 8.72
C ASP A 182 -4.48 -11.13 7.86
N PRO A 183 -3.54 -10.33 8.38
CA PRO A 183 -2.81 -9.32 7.60
C PRO A 183 -2.15 -9.85 6.33
N TYR A 184 -1.77 -11.13 6.30
CA TYR A 184 -1.21 -11.76 5.11
C TYR A 184 -2.21 -11.87 3.95
N TRP A 185 -3.50 -12.00 4.26
CA TRP A 185 -4.55 -11.95 3.24
C TRP A 185 -4.55 -10.63 2.47
N TYR A 186 -4.44 -9.50 3.19
CA TYR A 186 -4.38 -8.18 2.55
C TYR A 186 -3.09 -7.99 1.75
N TYR A 187 -1.98 -8.55 2.22
CA TYR A 187 -0.73 -8.58 1.46
C TYR A 187 -0.90 -9.33 0.14
N LEU A 188 -1.57 -10.47 0.13
CA LEU A 188 -1.84 -11.23 -1.10
C LEU A 188 -2.80 -10.52 -2.06
N CYS A 189 -3.70 -9.68 -1.55
CA CYS A 189 -4.64 -8.89 -2.36
C CYS A 189 -4.02 -7.64 -2.98
N ASN A 190 -2.84 -7.25 -2.55
CA ASN A 190 -2.09 -6.14 -3.09
C ASN A 190 -1.41 -6.53 -4.40
#